data_b8b172d600078e802bbc8d8f87cd344d
#
_entry.id   b8b172d600078e802bbc8d8f87cd344d
#
_cell.length_a   1.000
_cell.length_b   1.000
_cell.length_c   1.000
_cell.angle_alpha   90.00
_cell.angle_beta   90.00
_cell.angle_gamma   90.00
#
_symmetry.space_group_name_H-M   'P 1'
#
loop_
_entity.id
_entity.type
_entity.pdbx_description
1 polymer ?
#
loop_
_entity_poly.entity_id
_entity_poly.type
_entity_poly.pdbx_seq_one_letter_code
_entity_poly.pdbx_strand_id
1 'polypeptide(L)'
;MAVTSWTSPSSSGTGIAGDVAWSNAANAYADDGANASAAVPSGQTSEYLQLQGFGFAIPGGATIDAVEVRIDRSSSGGGLPTLSDLQLMYGDFGDSGSLKGDPDSWVGTGFWSSSGFASFAGEGDSWSGYVASLTPAIVNHAQFGIALRAGGSGFTTTCNVDVVQIRIYYTEVDASAVAIDYLAPLRNPPIEEPRTEFDLLGQL
;
A
#
# COMPACT_ATOMS: atom_id res chain seq x y z
N MET A 1 -9.77 6.56 -12.17
CA MET A 1 -9.22 6.07 -10.90
C MET A 1 -10.25 5.20 -10.21
N ALA A 2 -9.87 4.05 -9.72
CA ALA A 2 -10.67 3.13 -8.90
C ALA A 2 -10.03 3.01 -7.51
N VAL A 3 -10.79 2.51 -6.53
CA VAL A 3 -10.29 2.27 -5.17
C VAL A 3 -10.83 0.93 -4.67
N THR A 4 -9.99 0.17 -3.97
CA THR A 4 -10.42 -1.08 -3.32
C THR A 4 -11.25 -0.76 -2.07
N SER A 5 -12.00 -1.76 -1.58
CA SER A 5 -12.48 -1.74 -0.21
C SER A 5 -11.31 -1.74 0.78
N TRP A 6 -11.58 -1.36 2.02
CA TRP A 6 -10.64 -1.59 3.11
C TRP A 6 -10.43 -3.09 3.33
N THR A 7 -9.17 -3.50 3.39
CA THR A 7 -8.76 -4.91 3.52
C THR A 7 -7.85 -5.07 4.73
N SER A 8 -8.10 -6.10 5.52
CA SER A 8 -7.32 -6.44 6.70
C SER A 8 -6.22 -7.46 6.36
N PRO A 9 -5.14 -7.54 7.15
CA PRO A 9 -4.08 -8.52 6.96
C PRO A 9 -4.53 -9.92 7.39
N SER A 10 -3.79 -10.93 6.98
CA SER A 10 -3.96 -12.33 7.39
C SER A 10 -2.70 -12.95 7.99
N SER A 11 -1.61 -12.20 8.04
CA SER A 11 -0.34 -12.65 8.63
C SER A 11 0.38 -11.50 9.33
N SER A 12 1.15 -11.82 10.36
CA SER A 12 1.92 -10.86 11.16
C SER A 12 3.27 -11.41 11.58
N GLY A 13 4.20 -10.50 11.81
CA GLY A 13 5.52 -10.77 12.37
C GLY A 13 6.00 -9.60 13.23
N THR A 14 7.09 -9.84 13.94
CA THR A 14 7.84 -8.85 14.74
C THR A 14 9.33 -9.10 14.54
N GLY A 15 10.20 -8.34 15.21
CA GLY A 15 11.62 -8.68 15.27
C GLY A 15 12.55 -7.78 14.47
N ILE A 16 12.07 -6.70 13.84
CA ILE A 16 12.93 -5.64 13.32
C ILE A 16 13.07 -4.56 14.41
N ALA A 17 14.28 -4.14 14.64
CA ALA A 17 14.78 -3.04 15.49
C ALA A 17 13.74 -2.39 16.43
N GLY A 18 13.94 -2.51 17.72
CA GLY A 18 13.15 -1.91 18.79
C GLY A 18 13.52 -2.54 20.13
N ASP A 19 13.04 -1.92 21.21
CA ASP A 19 13.36 -2.33 22.57
C ASP A 19 12.32 -3.31 23.15
N VAL A 20 11.10 -3.29 22.59
CA VAL A 20 9.92 -4.00 23.14
C VAL A 20 9.19 -4.73 22.05
N ALA A 21 9.06 -6.05 22.23
CA ALA A 21 8.27 -6.89 21.31
C ALA A 21 6.77 -6.67 21.46
N TRP A 22 6.03 -6.84 20.37
CA TRP A 22 4.58 -6.92 20.39
C TRP A 22 4.09 -8.29 20.88
N SER A 23 3.10 -8.28 21.74
CA SER A 23 2.33 -9.46 22.14
C SER A 23 1.09 -9.59 21.29
N ASN A 24 0.70 -10.83 20.97
CA ASN A 24 -0.55 -11.13 20.24
C ASN A 24 -0.67 -10.39 18.90
N ALA A 25 0.40 -10.34 18.09
CA ALA A 25 0.44 -9.58 16.84
C ALA A 25 -0.73 -9.93 15.89
N ALA A 26 -1.24 -11.15 15.92
CA ALA A 26 -2.38 -11.59 15.11
C ALA A 26 -3.72 -10.89 15.48
N ASN A 27 -3.82 -10.30 16.66
CA ASN A 27 -5.01 -9.54 17.03
C ASN A 27 -5.18 -8.24 16.23
N ALA A 28 -4.16 -7.82 15.45
CA ALA A 28 -4.27 -6.67 14.56
C ALA A 28 -4.97 -7.00 13.21
N TYR A 29 -5.63 -8.15 13.10
CA TYR A 29 -6.31 -8.57 11.86
C TYR A 29 -7.79 -8.17 11.79
N ALA A 30 -8.45 -7.99 12.91
CA ALA A 30 -9.90 -7.80 12.98
C ALA A 30 -10.26 -6.73 13.99
N ASP A 31 -11.27 -5.92 13.67
CA ASP A 31 -11.88 -4.94 14.55
C ASP A 31 -12.86 -5.68 15.49
N ASP A 32 -12.33 -6.29 16.56
CA ASP A 32 -13.08 -7.15 17.49
C ASP A 32 -12.80 -6.86 18.97
N GLY A 33 -11.99 -5.82 19.24
CA GLY A 33 -11.60 -5.39 20.58
C GLY A 33 -10.44 -6.19 21.17
N ALA A 34 -9.92 -7.20 20.47
CA ALA A 34 -8.69 -7.89 20.85
C ALA A 34 -7.48 -7.12 20.28
N ASN A 35 -6.45 -6.89 21.07
CA ASN A 35 -5.35 -6.03 20.68
C ASN A 35 -4.03 -6.76 20.56
N ALA A 36 -3.26 -6.42 19.52
CA ALA A 36 -1.81 -6.51 19.55
C ALA A 36 -1.28 -5.42 20.49
N SER A 37 -0.39 -5.76 21.42
CA SER A 37 0.01 -4.83 22.48
C SER A 37 1.52 -4.78 22.70
N ALA A 38 2.05 -3.59 23.00
CA ALA A 38 3.44 -3.39 23.41
C ALA A 38 3.50 -2.41 24.59
N ALA A 39 4.14 -2.81 25.70
CA ALA A 39 4.33 -1.97 26.88
C ALA A 39 5.64 -1.19 26.73
N VAL A 40 5.58 0.01 26.15
CA VAL A 40 6.75 0.81 25.75
C VAL A 40 7.14 1.79 26.87
N PRO A 41 8.34 1.65 27.48
CA PRO A 41 8.87 2.62 28.43
C PRO A 41 9.16 3.97 27.76
N SER A 42 9.25 5.02 28.60
CA SER A 42 9.65 6.35 28.14
C SER A 42 11.03 6.33 27.45
N GLY A 43 11.11 6.92 26.27
CA GLY A 43 12.33 7.01 25.47
C GLY A 43 12.72 5.73 24.73
N GLN A 44 11.90 4.68 24.81
CA GLN A 44 12.08 3.46 24.04
C GLN A 44 11.07 3.36 22.88
N THR A 45 11.31 2.38 22.02
CA THR A 45 10.40 2.05 20.90
C THR A 45 10.02 0.58 20.94
N SER A 46 8.84 0.26 20.39
CA SER A 46 8.54 -1.15 20.11
C SER A 46 9.39 -1.65 18.94
N GLU A 47 9.51 -2.97 18.78
CA GLU A 47 9.79 -3.57 17.49
C GLU A 47 8.72 -3.14 16.46
N TYR A 48 8.97 -3.39 15.16
CA TYR A 48 7.92 -3.23 14.17
C TYR A 48 6.87 -4.32 14.31
N LEU A 49 5.60 -3.90 14.38
CA LEU A 49 4.47 -4.78 14.08
C LEU A 49 4.33 -4.83 12.56
N GLN A 50 4.63 -5.98 11.99
CA GLN A 50 4.62 -6.22 10.55
C GLN A 50 3.36 -6.99 10.19
N LEU A 51 2.60 -6.51 9.21
CA LEU A 51 1.31 -7.05 8.81
C LEU A 51 1.28 -7.23 7.30
N GLN A 52 0.90 -8.41 6.83
CA GLN A 52 0.91 -8.82 5.43
C GLN A 52 -0.33 -9.63 5.06
N GLY A 53 -0.43 -10.01 3.78
CA GLY A 53 -1.51 -10.90 3.32
C GLY A 53 -2.86 -10.20 3.22
N PHE A 54 -2.89 -8.98 2.71
CA PHE A 54 -4.12 -8.19 2.54
C PHE A 54 -5.02 -8.72 1.41
N GLY A 55 -4.50 -9.56 0.49
CA GLY A 55 -5.32 -10.27 -0.50
C GLY A 55 -5.92 -9.37 -1.58
N PHE A 56 -5.22 -8.33 -2.00
CA PHE A 56 -5.66 -7.49 -3.11
C PHE A 56 -5.72 -8.28 -4.42
N ALA A 57 -6.59 -7.83 -5.35
CA ALA A 57 -6.77 -8.40 -6.69
C ALA A 57 -6.83 -7.28 -7.75
N ILE A 58 -5.81 -6.42 -7.77
CA ILE A 58 -5.70 -5.32 -8.72
C ILE A 58 -5.40 -5.90 -10.11
N PRO A 59 -6.10 -5.44 -11.19
CA PRO A 59 -5.83 -5.90 -12.55
C PRO A 59 -4.37 -5.69 -12.97
N GLY A 60 -3.77 -6.67 -13.63
CA GLY A 60 -2.32 -6.69 -13.93
C GLY A 60 -1.82 -5.55 -14.83
N GLY A 61 -2.71 -4.88 -15.57
CA GLY A 61 -2.37 -3.71 -16.39
C GLY A 61 -2.58 -2.37 -15.70
N ALA A 62 -3.10 -2.35 -14.48
CA ALA A 62 -3.39 -1.10 -13.77
C ALA A 62 -2.11 -0.40 -13.30
N THR A 63 -2.21 0.91 -13.12
CA THR A 63 -1.21 1.74 -12.42
C THR A 63 -1.65 1.91 -10.99
N ILE A 64 -0.75 1.75 -10.02
CA ILE A 64 -1.01 2.05 -8.62
C ILE A 64 -0.80 3.55 -8.42
N ASP A 65 -1.84 4.23 -7.95
CA ASP A 65 -1.84 5.69 -7.78
C ASP A 65 -1.51 6.10 -6.34
N ALA A 66 -2.09 5.38 -5.35
CA ALA A 66 -1.84 5.64 -3.94
C ALA A 66 -2.16 4.43 -3.06
N VAL A 67 -1.62 4.45 -1.84
CA VAL A 67 -1.91 3.50 -0.76
C VAL A 67 -2.35 4.29 0.46
N GLU A 68 -3.50 3.95 1.02
CA GLU A 68 -3.98 4.54 2.26
C GLU A 68 -4.10 3.47 3.34
N VAL A 69 -3.64 3.81 4.53
CA VAL A 69 -3.66 2.95 5.71
C VAL A 69 -4.55 3.56 6.77
N ARG A 70 -5.35 2.75 7.45
CA ARG A 70 -6.00 3.14 8.69
C ARG A 70 -5.70 2.14 9.80
N ILE A 71 -5.57 2.66 11.01
CA ILE A 71 -5.21 1.89 12.20
C ILE A 71 -6.23 2.21 13.28
N ASP A 72 -6.94 1.21 13.80
CA ASP A 72 -7.63 1.34 15.08
C ASP A 72 -6.64 1.08 16.19
N ARG A 73 -6.45 2.09 17.01
CA ARG A 73 -5.40 2.10 18.04
C ARG A 73 -5.89 2.75 19.32
N SER A 74 -5.35 2.27 20.42
CA SER A 74 -5.62 2.82 21.75
C SER A 74 -4.37 2.73 22.61
N SER A 75 -4.39 3.38 23.77
CA SER A 75 -3.34 3.25 24.76
C SER A 75 -3.88 3.21 26.17
N SER A 76 -3.12 2.58 27.08
CA SER A 76 -3.38 2.58 28.50
C SER A 76 -2.10 2.83 29.28
N GLY A 77 -2.22 3.42 30.49
CA GLY A 77 -1.10 3.84 31.30
C GLY A 77 -0.97 5.37 31.34
N GLY A 78 0.09 5.88 31.96
CA GLY A 78 0.24 7.30 32.23
C GLY A 78 1.07 8.08 31.22
N GLY A 79 1.62 7.42 30.18
CA GLY A 79 2.46 8.05 29.17
C GLY A 79 1.69 8.51 27.95
N LEU A 80 2.37 9.16 27.04
CA LEU A 80 1.86 9.64 25.75
C LEU A 80 2.58 8.88 24.63
N PRO A 81 2.03 7.72 24.19
CA PRO A 81 2.65 6.98 23.11
C PRO A 81 2.49 7.71 21.79
N THR A 82 3.47 7.53 20.92
CA THR A 82 3.48 8.07 19.56
C THR A 82 3.54 6.94 18.55
N LEU A 83 3.03 7.16 17.36
CA LEU A 83 3.42 6.35 16.21
C LEU A 83 4.84 6.81 15.84
N SER A 84 5.83 5.98 16.15
CA SER A 84 7.25 6.33 15.95
C SER A 84 7.68 6.13 14.51
N ASP A 85 7.03 5.18 13.82
CA ASP A 85 7.31 4.89 12.42
C ASP A 85 6.13 4.15 11.77
N LEU A 86 5.96 4.36 10.46
CA LEU A 86 4.96 3.69 9.63
C LEU A 86 5.54 3.54 8.24
N GLN A 87 5.65 2.31 7.74
CA GLN A 87 6.26 2.03 6.45
C GLN A 87 5.47 1.00 5.66
N LEU A 88 5.38 1.16 4.35
CA LEU A 88 5.03 0.05 3.47
C LEU A 88 6.11 -1.02 3.57
N MET A 89 5.73 -2.27 3.38
CA MET A 89 6.69 -3.37 3.33
C MET A 89 6.40 -4.33 2.17
N TYR A 90 7.48 -4.92 1.66
CA TYR A 90 7.42 -6.01 0.68
C TYR A 90 8.63 -6.91 0.86
N GLY A 91 8.40 -8.13 1.31
CA GLY A 91 9.44 -9.13 1.62
C GLY A 91 9.15 -9.90 2.91
N ASP A 92 10.16 -10.55 3.45
CA ASP A 92 10.01 -11.43 4.61
C ASP A 92 9.88 -10.66 5.93
N PHE A 93 9.20 -11.26 6.90
CA PHE A 93 9.16 -10.77 8.27
C PHE A 93 10.56 -10.79 8.91
N GLY A 94 10.85 -9.81 9.75
CA GLY A 94 12.13 -9.71 10.45
C GLY A 94 13.28 -9.18 9.58
N ASP A 95 13.08 -8.95 8.30
CA ASP A 95 14.08 -8.37 7.40
C ASP A 95 13.87 -6.86 7.25
N SER A 96 14.84 -6.06 7.69
CA SER A 96 14.81 -4.60 7.52
C SER A 96 14.84 -4.15 6.06
N GLY A 97 15.36 -4.97 5.15
CA GLY A 97 15.30 -4.73 3.71
C GLY A 97 13.90 -4.84 3.12
N SER A 98 12.95 -5.41 3.88
CA SER A 98 11.53 -5.46 3.50
C SER A 98 10.79 -4.15 3.77
N LEU A 99 11.32 -3.26 4.61
CA LEU A 99 10.77 -1.93 4.85
C LEU A 99 11.02 -1.03 3.64
N LYS A 100 9.99 -0.29 3.22
CA LYS A 100 10.01 0.51 1.99
C LYS A 100 9.71 1.99 2.30
N GLY A 101 8.83 2.64 1.58
CA GLY A 101 8.58 4.06 1.76
C GLY A 101 7.73 4.40 2.98
N ASP A 102 8.04 5.55 3.59
CA ASP A 102 7.21 6.20 4.60
C ASP A 102 6.14 7.07 3.91
N PRO A 103 4.96 7.27 4.51
CA PRO A 103 3.98 8.19 3.95
C PRO A 103 4.46 9.65 4.09
N ASP A 104 4.35 10.43 3.02
CA ASP A 104 4.79 11.83 2.99
C ASP A 104 3.96 12.74 3.92
N SER A 105 2.70 12.35 4.13
CA SER A 105 1.78 13.06 5.04
C SER A 105 1.95 12.67 6.51
N TRP A 106 2.80 11.68 6.80
CA TRP A 106 3.08 11.26 8.16
C TRP A 106 4.10 12.19 8.82
N VAL A 107 3.64 13.00 9.71
CA VAL A 107 4.48 13.89 10.51
C VAL A 107 4.41 13.38 11.94
N GLY A 108 5.15 12.41 12.37
CA GLY A 108 5.46 11.99 13.74
C GLY A 108 4.45 12.33 14.88
N THR A 109 3.27 12.74 14.54
CA THR A 109 2.30 13.50 15.31
C THR A 109 1.06 12.65 15.56
N GLY A 110 1.16 11.69 16.27
CA GLY A 110 -0.08 11.11 16.68
C GLY A 110 0.13 10.43 18.01
N PHE A 111 -0.12 11.16 19.08
CA PHE A 111 -0.33 10.51 20.36
C PHE A 111 -1.45 9.48 20.20
N TRP A 112 -1.22 8.27 20.65
CA TRP A 112 -2.26 7.25 20.75
C TRP A 112 -3.16 7.57 21.95
N SER A 113 -3.79 8.74 21.93
CA SER A 113 -4.51 9.26 23.08
C SER A 113 -5.96 8.84 23.18
N SER A 114 -6.53 8.27 22.14
CA SER A 114 -7.93 7.81 22.12
C SER A 114 -8.07 6.53 21.30
N SER A 115 -9.06 5.70 21.66
CA SER A 115 -9.49 4.58 20.83
C SER A 115 -10.13 5.08 19.55
N GLY A 116 -9.90 4.40 18.45
CA GLY A 116 -10.53 4.64 17.16
C GLY A 116 -9.56 4.73 16.00
N PHE A 117 -10.12 4.72 14.80
CA PHE A 117 -9.35 4.77 13.57
C PHE A 117 -8.61 6.10 13.38
N ALA A 118 -7.35 5.98 13.01
CA ALA A 118 -6.57 7.06 12.43
C ALA A 118 -6.13 6.64 11.03
N SER A 119 -6.35 7.52 10.04
CA SER A 119 -5.90 7.30 8.67
C SER A 119 -4.57 7.98 8.42
N PHE A 120 -3.74 7.34 7.61
CA PHE A 120 -2.39 7.77 7.23
C PHE A 120 -2.24 7.66 5.73
N ALA A 121 -1.60 8.62 5.13
CA ALA A 121 -1.49 8.77 3.70
C ALA A 121 -2.87 8.93 3.05
N GLY A 122 -2.98 8.76 1.77
CA GLY A 122 -4.24 8.85 1.03
C GLY A 122 -3.99 9.14 -0.42
N GLU A 123 -5.03 9.59 -1.12
CA GLU A 123 -4.93 9.99 -2.51
C GLU A 123 -3.87 11.10 -2.68
N GLY A 124 -2.84 10.83 -3.49
CA GLY A 124 -1.74 11.76 -3.75
C GLY A 124 -0.52 11.63 -2.85
N ASP A 125 -0.55 10.77 -1.83
CA ASP A 125 0.64 10.45 -1.03
C ASP A 125 1.55 9.49 -1.79
N SER A 126 2.83 9.84 -1.92
CA SER A 126 3.81 9.08 -2.69
C SER A 126 4.56 8.03 -1.88
N TRP A 127 4.37 7.99 -0.55
CA TRP A 127 5.17 7.16 0.37
C TRP A 127 6.67 7.34 0.13
N SER A 128 7.14 8.59 0.20
CA SER A 128 8.54 8.96 -0.10
C SER A 128 9.00 8.48 -1.49
N GLY A 129 8.07 8.50 -2.46
CA GLY A 129 8.31 8.08 -3.83
C GLY A 129 8.18 6.58 -4.09
N TYR A 130 7.91 5.75 -3.07
CA TYR A 130 7.84 4.31 -3.25
C TYR A 130 6.62 3.86 -4.07
N VAL A 131 5.50 4.58 -4.03
CA VAL A 131 4.29 4.28 -4.82
C VAL A 131 4.60 4.16 -6.31
N ALA A 132 5.51 5.00 -6.84
CA ALA A 132 5.92 4.93 -8.25
C ALA A 132 6.59 3.61 -8.65
N SER A 133 7.08 2.83 -7.68
CA SER A 133 7.67 1.50 -7.90
C SER A 133 6.68 0.36 -7.71
N LEU A 134 5.48 0.64 -7.19
CA LEU A 134 4.46 -0.38 -6.98
C LEU A 134 3.85 -0.83 -8.31
N THR A 135 3.67 -2.12 -8.42
CA THR A 135 2.94 -2.76 -9.52
C THR A 135 1.79 -3.59 -8.96
N PRO A 136 0.77 -3.92 -9.76
CA PRO A 136 -0.25 -4.87 -9.34
C PRO A 136 0.32 -6.19 -8.84
N ALA A 137 1.41 -6.68 -9.43
CA ALA A 137 2.08 -7.90 -8.99
C ALA A 137 2.63 -7.79 -7.56
N ILE A 138 3.16 -6.62 -7.18
CA ILE A 138 3.67 -6.36 -5.82
C ILE A 138 2.52 -6.26 -4.84
N VAL A 139 1.52 -5.40 -5.09
CA VAL A 139 0.43 -5.16 -4.13
C VAL A 139 -0.50 -6.37 -3.96
N ASN A 140 -0.64 -7.21 -4.98
CA ASN A 140 -1.39 -8.46 -4.91
C ASN A 140 -0.60 -9.61 -4.23
N HIS A 141 0.70 -9.42 -3.99
CA HIS A 141 1.53 -10.46 -3.40
C HIS A 141 1.27 -10.61 -1.91
N ALA A 142 1.31 -11.84 -1.40
CA ALA A 142 1.08 -12.12 0.01
C ALA A 142 2.09 -11.45 0.97
N GLN A 143 3.27 -11.09 0.49
CA GLN A 143 4.31 -10.39 1.25
C GLN A 143 4.20 -8.85 1.18
N PHE A 144 3.21 -8.30 0.46
CA PHE A 144 2.94 -6.87 0.52
C PHE A 144 2.16 -6.53 1.79
N GLY A 145 2.53 -5.43 2.44
CA GLY A 145 1.90 -5.03 3.68
C GLY A 145 2.42 -3.72 4.27
N ILE A 146 2.30 -3.63 5.58
CA ILE A 146 2.63 -2.47 6.39
C ILE A 146 3.43 -2.87 7.61
N ALA A 147 4.33 -2.01 8.04
CA ALA A 147 5.07 -2.11 9.30
C ALA A 147 4.88 -0.83 10.11
N LEU A 148 4.56 -0.94 11.39
CA LEU A 148 4.41 0.19 12.28
C LEU A 148 5.19 -0.01 13.58
N ARG A 149 5.64 1.09 14.18
CA ARG A 149 6.40 1.09 15.42
C ARG A 149 5.88 2.17 16.36
N ALA A 150 5.66 1.80 17.61
CA ALA A 150 5.28 2.72 18.67
C ALA A 150 6.48 3.28 19.42
N GLY A 151 6.40 4.53 19.88
CA GLY A 151 7.36 5.16 20.75
C GLY A 151 6.74 5.54 22.10
N GLY A 152 7.47 5.37 23.20
CA GLY A 152 7.03 5.74 24.54
C GLY A 152 7.53 7.14 24.93
N SER A 153 6.66 7.94 25.57
CA SER A 153 6.99 9.25 26.12
C SER A 153 6.35 9.44 27.49
N GLY A 154 7.10 10.01 28.42
CA GLY A 154 6.65 10.27 29.79
C GLY A 154 6.79 9.03 30.70
N PHE A 155 5.81 8.20 30.77
CA PHE A 155 5.80 6.95 31.54
C PHE A 155 5.67 5.73 30.63
N THR A 156 5.88 4.53 31.18
CA THR A 156 5.57 3.31 30.45
C THR A 156 4.11 3.31 30.03
N THR A 157 3.86 3.09 28.77
CA THR A 157 2.51 3.07 28.19
C THR A 157 2.31 1.80 27.38
N THR A 158 1.17 1.17 27.55
CA THR A 158 0.78 0.08 26.67
C THR A 158 0.11 0.65 25.42
N CYS A 159 0.75 0.40 24.27
CA CYS A 159 0.24 0.72 22.95
C CYS A 159 -0.57 -0.48 22.45
N ASN A 160 -1.77 -0.24 21.98
CA ASN A 160 -2.68 -1.27 21.48
C ASN A 160 -3.04 -0.99 20.04
N VAL A 161 -3.11 -2.04 19.24
CA VAL A 161 -3.61 -2.03 17.84
C VAL A 161 -4.68 -3.12 17.75
N ASP A 162 -5.92 -2.73 17.45
CA ASP A 162 -7.04 -3.67 17.23
C ASP A 162 -7.04 -4.14 15.78
N VAL A 163 -7.04 -3.21 14.82
CA VAL A 163 -6.96 -3.58 13.41
C VAL A 163 -6.13 -2.59 12.61
N VAL A 164 -5.43 -3.13 11.60
CA VAL A 164 -4.82 -2.33 10.53
C VAL A 164 -5.49 -2.69 9.23
N GLN A 165 -5.87 -1.68 8.45
CA GLN A 165 -6.48 -1.89 7.13
C GLN A 165 -5.80 -1.02 6.09
N ILE A 166 -5.72 -1.55 4.87
CA ILE A 166 -5.18 -0.85 3.70
C ILE A 166 -6.26 -0.78 2.62
N ARG A 167 -6.25 0.31 1.84
CA ARG A 167 -6.92 0.38 0.55
C ARG A 167 -5.97 0.95 -0.51
N ILE A 168 -6.18 0.53 -1.74
CA ILE A 168 -5.34 0.88 -2.88
C ILE A 168 -6.15 1.71 -3.87
N TYR A 169 -5.61 2.85 -4.29
CA TYR A 169 -6.09 3.65 -5.41
C TYR A 169 -5.33 3.23 -6.66
N TYR A 170 -6.03 3.03 -7.77
CA TYR A 170 -5.42 2.59 -9.02
C TYR A 170 -6.18 3.07 -10.24
N THR A 171 -5.48 3.19 -11.36
CA THR A 171 -6.06 3.51 -12.66
C THR A 171 -5.93 2.32 -13.59
N GLU A 172 -7.05 1.83 -14.11
CA GLU A 172 -7.06 0.76 -15.10
C GLU A 172 -6.65 1.29 -16.48
N VAL A 173 -5.88 0.49 -17.21
CA VAL A 173 -5.64 0.77 -18.63
C VAL A 173 -6.88 0.36 -19.41
N ASP A 174 -7.43 1.30 -20.16
CA ASP A 174 -8.55 1.02 -21.06
C ASP A 174 -8.10 0.10 -22.20
N ALA A 175 -8.40 -1.19 -22.07
CA ALA A 175 -8.07 -2.19 -23.08
C ALA A 175 -8.75 -1.92 -24.43
N SER A 176 -9.82 -1.11 -24.46
CA SER A 176 -10.51 -0.76 -25.71
C SER A 176 -9.70 0.21 -26.58
N ALA A 177 -8.84 1.04 -25.99
CA ALA A 177 -7.99 1.95 -26.75
C ALA A 177 -6.92 1.21 -27.56
N VAL A 178 -6.41 0.09 -27.06
CA VAL A 178 -5.38 -0.71 -27.76
C VAL A 178 -5.96 -1.50 -28.93
N ALA A 179 -7.22 -1.92 -28.84
CA ALA A 179 -7.87 -2.71 -29.91
C ALA A 179 -8.22 -1.88 -31.14
N ILE A 180 -8.43 -0.57 -31.02
CA ILE A 180 -8.79 0.31 -32.13
C ILE A 180 -7.59 0.55 -33.05
N ASP A 181 -6.39 0.64 -32.50
CA ASP A 181 -5.18 0.94 -33.28
C ASP A 181 -4.70 -0.25 -34.14
N TYR A 182 -4.99 -1.48 -33.72
CA TYR A 182 -4.65 -2.68 -34.47
C TYR A 182 -5.60 -2.94 -35.66
N LEU A 183 -6.84 -2.43 -35.60
CA LEU A 183 -7.85 -2.63 -36.66
C LEU A 183 -7.92 -1.45 -37.64
N ALA A 184 -7.34 -0.31 -37.31
CA ALA A 184 -7.32 0.89 -38.18
C ALA A 184 -6.73 0.62 -39.58
N PRO A 185 -5.59 -0.06 -39.72
CA PRO A 185 -5.03 -0.36 -41.03
C PRO A 185 -5.83 -1.40 -41.84
N LEU A 186 -6.65 -2.22 -41.20
CA LEU A 186 -7.49 -3.22 -41.89
C LEU A 186 -8.84 -2.66 -42.37
N ARG A 187 -9.26 -1.51 -41.86
CA ARG A 187 -10.55 -0.89 -42.24
C ARG A 187 -10.48 -0.01 -43.48
N ASN A 188 -9.28 0.40 -43.88
CA ASN A 188 -9.07 1.19 -45.08
C ASN A 188 -7.86 0.65 -45.87
N PRO A 189 -7.98 -0.48 -46.58
CA PRO A 189 -6.96 -0.83 -47.54
C PRO A 189 -6.89 0.30 -48.59
N PRO A 190 -5.69 0.73 -48.99
CA PRO A 190 -5.57 1.72 -50.05
C PRO A 190 -6.31 1.17 -51.30
N ILE A 191 -7.26 1.95 -51.80
CA ILE A 191 -7.92 1.64 -53.06
C ILE A 191 -6.81 1.88 -54.11
N GLU A 192 -6.20 0.81 -54.58
CA GLU A 192 -5.38 0.92 -55.79
C GLU A 192 -6.31 1.30 -56.95
N GLU A 193 -6.19 2.54 -57.39
CA GLU A 193 -6.84 2.97 -58.63
C GLU A 193 -6.39 2.03 -59.75
N PRO A 194 -7.30 1.49 -60.59
CA PRO A 194 -6.91 0.68 -61.69
C PRO A 194 -6.05 1.53 -62.65
N ARG A 195 -4.79 1.16 -62.80
CA ARG A 195 -3.91 1.73 -63.83
C ARG A 195 -4.61 1.49 -65.17
N THR A 196 -5.14 2.54 -65.76
CA THR A 196 -5.59 2.54 -67.13
C THR A 196 -4.38 2.34 -68.05
N GLU A 197 -4.29 1.16 -68.57
CA GLU A 197 -3.34 0.72 -69.58
C GLU A 197 -3.69 1.36 -70.95
N PHE A 198 -3.54 2.69 -71.05
CA PHE A 198 -3.71 3.42 -72.31
C PHE A 198 -2.73 4.58 -72.35
N ASP A 199 -1.44 4.24 -72.58
CA ASP A 199 -0.49 5.23 -73.10
C ASP A 199 0.74 4.55 -73.75
N LEU A 200 0.49 3.76 -74.80
CA LEU A 200 1.53 3.15 -75.61
C LEU A 200 1.14 3.04 -77.07
N LEU A 201 0.57 4.09 -77.64
CA LEU A 201 0.43 4.24 -79.10
C LEU A 201 0.37 5.70 -79.45
N GLY A 202 1.56 6.31 -79.63
CA GLY A 202 1.66 7.69 -80.07
C GLY A 202 3.07 8.19 -80.31
N GLN A 203 3.97 7.37 -80.90
CA GLN A 203 5.17 7.86 -81.55
C GLN A 203 5.57 6.92 -82.67
N LEU A 204 5.05 7.20 -83.86
CA LEU A 204 5.70 6.98 -85.14
C LEU A 204 5.53 8.22 -86.01
#